data_e0c30d0e1b42280100a10e54b077ec38
#
_entry.id   e0c30d0e1b42280100a10e54b077ec38
#
_cell.length_a   1.000
_cell.length_b   1.000
_cell.length_c   1.000
_cell.angle_alpha   90.00
_cell.angle_beta   90.00
_cell.angle_gamma   90.00
#
_symmetry.space_group_name_H-M   'P 1'
#
loop_
_entity.id
_entity.type
_entity.pdbx_description
1 polymer ?
#
loop_
_entity_poly.entity_id
_entity_poly.type
_entity_poly.pdbx_seq_one_letter_code
_entity_poly.pdbx_strand_id
1 'polypeptide(L)'
;MANVKTIEQGFCSLCGRALLPNEGYLNLSAGSHICSHCIGKIRVMHPLTLTWDKKGNEVRHDPIEALSLEEAGRDLENAIAFTEELRAKYDHHNAVFMVESVTTEKGGFLKPQVIYACGRVVYGYFDPQDKARLLHKGSASDVALTNITKLAPYGANKYPCPGTGGISCALEFSGKNLVCEAGDLIVKD
;
A
#
# COMPACT_ATOMS: atom_id res chain seq x y z
N MET A 1 29.67 -21.08 -21.41
CA MET A 1 29.68 -21.08 -19.94
C MET A 1 29.29 -19.66 -19.53
N ALA A 2 28.07 -19.47 -19.02
CA ALA A 2 27.58 -18.15 -18.58
C ALA A 2 28.24 -17.81 -17.22
N ASN A 3 28.92 -16.68 -17.16
CA ASN A 3 29.46 -16.13 -15.92
C ASN A 3 28.27 -15.79 -15.01
N VAL A 4 27.98 -16.65 -14.06
CA VAL A 4 27.13 -16.32 -12.91
C VAL A 4 27.96 -15.35 -12.05
N LYS A 5 27.70 -14.05 -12.19
CA LYS A 5 28.17 -13.06 -11.22
C LYS A 5 27.53 -13.42 -9.89
N THR A 6 28.31 -13.93 -8.97
CA THR A 6 27.95 -14.01 -7.56
C THR A 6 27.61 -12.58 -7.10
N ILE A 7 26.34 -12.31 -6.84
CA ILE A 7 25.91 -11.05 -6.23
C ILE A 7 26.48 -11.10 -4.83
N GLU A 8 27.44 -10.23 -4.52
CA GLU A 8 27.87 -10.00 -3.15
C GLU A 8 26.60 -9.69 -2.35
N GLN A 9 26.41 -10.41 -1.24
CA GLN A 9 25.26 -10.17 -0.37
C GLN A 9 25.36 -8.72 0.15
N GLY A 10 24.56 -7.84 -0.42
CA GLY A 10 24.45 -6.47 0.04
C GLY A 10 23.67 -6.41 1.36
N PHE A 11 23.79 -5.30 2.05
CA PHE A 11 23.03 -5.00 3.26
C PHE A 11 22.14 -3.79 3.02
N CYS A 12 20.97 -3.79 3.66
CA CYS A 12 20.10 -2.61 3.67
C CYS A 12 20.79 -1.46 4.39
N SER A 13 20.96 -0.33 3.72
CA SER A 13 21.62 0.85 4.28
C SER A 13 20.86 1.50 5.44
N LEU A 14 19.56 1.19 5.62
CA LEU A 14 18.75 1.74 6.71
C LEU A 14 18.68 0.82 7.93
N CYS A 15 18.45 -0.49 7.75
CA CYS A 15 18.23 -1.41 8.86
C CYS A 15 19.36 -2.44 9.07
N GLY A 16 20.39 -2.42 8.23
CA GLY A 16 21.54 -3.34 8.34
C GLY A 16 21.24 -4.80 7.99
N ARG A 17 19.99 -5.16 7.62
CA ARG A 17 19.62 -6.52 7.25
C ARG A 17 20.28 -6.95 5.94
N ALA A 18 20.75 -8.17 5.87
CA ALA A 18 21.23 -8.76 4.62
C ALA A 18 20.09 -8.82 3.59
N LEU A 19 20.37 -8.43 2.36
CA LEU A 19 19.45 -8.54 1.24
C LEU A 19 19.41 -10.00 0.79
N LEU A 20 18.21 -10.54 0.67
CA LEU A 20 18.01 -11.91 0.21
C LEU A 20 18.17 -12.01 -1.31
N PRO A 21 18.67 -13.12 -1.85
CA PRO A 21 18.64 -13.38 -3.27
C PRO A 21 17.20 -13.22 -3.81
N ASN A 22 17.03 -12.49 -4.89
CA ASN A 22 15.73 -12.20 -5.51
C ASN A 22 14.79 -11.29 -4.68
N GLU A 23 15.25 -10.70 -3.58
CA GLU A 23 14.51 -9.66 -2.91
C GLU A 23 14.57 -8.37 -3.74
N GLY A 24 13.40 -7.71 -3.89
CA GLY A 24 13.35 -6.37 -4.45
C GLY A 24 14.05 -5.36 -3.51
N TYR A 25 14.87 -4.53 -4.06
CA TYR A 25 15.50 -3.42 -3.34
C TYR A 25 15.52 -2.17 -4.21
N LEU A 26 15.68 -1.03 -3.57
CA LEU A 26 15.77 0.26 -4.24
C LEU A 26 17.18 0.84 -4.05
N ASN A 27 17.75 1.39 -5.11
CA ASN A 27 18.96 2.19 -5.06
C ASN A 27 18.57 3.66 -4.99
N LEU A 28 18.89 4.34 -3.86
CA LEU A 28 18.66 5.78 -3.71
C LEU A 28 19.81 6.59 -4.30
N SER A 29 21.03 6.10 -4.12
CA SER A 29 22.26 6.72 -4.63
C SER A 29 23.31 5.63 -4.84
N ALA A 30 24.42 5.97 -5.48
CA ALA A 30 25.49 5.02 -5.72
C ALA A 30 25.92 4.30 -4.42
N GLY A 31 25.69 2.99 -4.36
CA GLY A 31 26.06 2.13 -3.24
C GLY A 31 25.08 2.06 -2.06
N SER A 32 23.94 2.76 -2.13
CA SER A 32 22.92 2.69 -1.08
C SER A 32 21.76 1.78 -1.52
N HIS A 33 21.54 0.70 -0.78
CA HIS A 33 20.48 -0.27 -1.06
C HIS A 33 19.45 -0.26 0.08
N ILE A 34 18.18 -0.15 -0.23
CA ILE A 34 17.08 -0.22 0.74
C ILE A 34 16.28 -1.48 0.47
N CYS A 35 16.11 -2.33 1.50
CA CYS A 35 15.36 -3.57 1.39
C CYS A 35 13.85 -3.33 1.22
N SER A 36 13.16 -4.31 0.66
CA SER A 36 11.70 -4.29 0.46
C SER A 36 10.91 -3.97 1.74
N HIS A 37 11.40 -4.42 2.89
CA HIS A 37 10.77 -4.16 4.19
C HIS A 37 10.83 -2.67 4.59
N CYS A 38 11.99 -2.01 4.45
CA CYS A 38 12.12 -0.58 4.71
C CYS A 38 11.33 0.24 3.69
N ILE A 39 11.41 -0.13 2.40
CA ILE A 39 10.60 0.49 1.35
C ILE A 39 9.11 0.42 1.71
N GLY A 40 8.62 -0.77 2.10
CA GLY A 40 7.21 -0.96 2.49
C GLY A 40 6.78 -0.04 3.62
N LYS A 41 7.63 0.18 4.63
CA LYS A 41 7.35 1.13 5.72
C LYS A 41 7.35 2.58 5.25
N ILE A 42 8.38 3.01 4.52
CA ILE A 42 8.48 4.38 4.00
C ILE A 42 7.31 4.71 3.07
N ARG A 43 6.76 3.74 2.34
CA ARG A 43 5.59 3.93 1.48
C ARG A 43 4.32 4.34 2.22
N VAL A 44 4.25 4.16 3.51
CA VAL A 44 3.17 4.74 4.33
C VAL A 44 3.17 6.26 4.23
N MET A 45 4.35 6.89 4.09
CA MET A 45 4.51 8.35 3.94
C MET A 45 4.59 8.79 2.47
N HIS A 46 5.13 7.93 1.62
CA HIS A 46 5.39 8.21 0.20
C HIS A 46 4.76 7.15 -0.70
N PRO A 47 3.44 7.24 -0.97
CA PRO A 47 2.78 6.29 -1.84
C PRO A 47 3.30 6.37 -3.27
N LEU A 48 3.44 5.21 -3.89
CA LEU A 48 3.66 5.13 -5.33
C LEU A 48 2.40 5.60 -6.05
N THR A 49 2.55 6.48 -7.03
CA THR A 49 1.45 6.89 -7.90
C THR A 49 1.67 6.42 -9.33
N LEU A 50 0.58 6.03 -9.97
CA LEU A 50 0.55 5.68 -11.37
C LEU A 50 -0.29 6.73 -12.12
N THR A 51 0.25 7.20 -13.22
CA THR A 51 -0.46 8.09 -14.16
C THR A 51 -0.38 7.49 -15.56
N TRP A 52 -1.15 8.03 -16.50
CA TRP A 52 -1.07 7.62 -17.90
C TRP A 52 -0.67 8.82 -18.75
N ASP A 53 0.25 8.61 -19.65
CA ASP A 53 0.65 9.62 -20.62
C ASP A 53 -0.44 9.82 -21.70
N LYS A 54 -0.25 10.84 -22.57
CA LYS A 54 -1.20 11.13 -23.67
C LYS A 54 -1.34 9.98 -24.68
N LYS A 55 -0.44 8.99 -24.65
CA LYS A 55 -0.47 7.80 -25.53
C LYS A 55 -1.10 6.60 -24.82
N GLY A 56 -1.53 6.75 -23.55
CA GLY A 56 -2.10 5.68 -22.75
C GLY A 56 -1.06 4.73 -22.14
N ASN A 57 0.24 5.10 -22.15
CA ASN A 57 1.25 4.33 -21.45
C ASN A 57 1.24 4.66 -19.95
N GLU A 58 1.45 3.64 -19.14
CA GLU A 58 1.59 3.82 -17.70
C GLU A 58 2.89 4.58 -17.39
N VAL A 59 2.76 5.60 -16.56
CA VAL A 59 3.89 6.38 -16.01
C VAL A 59 3.89 6.19 -14.51
N ARG A 60 4.96 5.59 -14.01
CA ARG A 60 5.18 5.35 -12.59
C ARG A 60 5.90 6.55 -11.96
N HIS A 61 5.37 7.02 -10.85
CA HIS A 61 6.01 8.03 -10.00
C HIS A 61 6.27 7.42 -8.63
N ASP A 62 7.53 7.15 -8.35
CA ASP A 62 7.95 6.62 -7.06
C ASP A 62 8.71 7.71 -6.29
N PRO A 63 8.07 8.40 -5.34
CA PRO A 63 8.73 9.49 -4.62
C PRO A 63 9.92 9.02 -3.79
N ILE A 64 9.98 7.74 -3.43
CA ILE A 64 11.11 7.18 -2.67
C ILE A 64 12.40 7.20 -3.49
N GLU A 65 12.33 7.04 -4.82
CA GLU A 65 13.51 7.07 -5.70
C GLU A 65 14.25 8.41 -5.67
N ALA A 66 13.55 9.48 -5.33
CA ALA A 66 14.12 10.84 -5.25
C ALA A 66 14.72 11.17 -3.88
N LEU A 67 14.51 10.34 -2.85
CA LEU A 67 15.01 10.60 -1.50
C LEU A 67 16.53 10.36 -1.41
N SER A 68 17.22 11.20 -0.65
CA SER A 68 18.53 10.87 -0.13
C SER A 68 18.45 9.78 0.94
N LEU A 69 19.57 9.15 1.27
CA LEU A 69 19.61 8.14 2.34
C LEU A 69 19.21 8.73 3.70
N GLU A 70 19.58 9.97 3.99
CA GLU A 70 19.23 10.67 5.23
C GLU A 70 17.72 10.95 5.30
N GLU A 71 17.12 11.43 4.21
CA GLU A 71 15.67 11.64 4.11
C GLU A 71 14.92 10.33 4.26
N ALA A 72 15.34 9.28 3.58
CA ALA A 72 14.75 7.96 3.69
C ALA A 72 14.86 7.37 5.12
N GLY A 73 15.97 7.64 5.84
CA GLY A 73 16.14 7.27 7.25
C GLY A 73 15.13 7.97 8.15
N ARG A 74 15.01 9.29 8.03
CA ARG A 74 14.05 10.10 8.79
C ARG A 74 12.60 9.69 8.49
N ASP A 75 12.30 9.44 7.22
CA ASP A 75 10.95 9.04 6.82
C ASP A 75 10.60 7.62 7.28
N LEU A 76 11.60 6.74 7.39
CA LEU A 76 11.41 5.42 8.01
C LEU A 76 11.04 5.55 9.50
N GLU A 77 11.73 6.40 10.25
CA GLU A 77 11.44 6.67 11.67
C GLU A 77 10.03 7.26 11.83
N ASN A 78 9.69 8.26 11.02
CA ASN A 78 8.37 8.88 11.00
C ASN A 78 7.26 7.88 10.65
N ALA A 79 7.50 7.01 9.65
CA ALA A 79 6.54 5.97 9.27
C ALA A 79 6.33 4.92 10.36
N ILE A 80 7.38 4.56 11.09
CA ILE A 80 7.29 3.66 12.25
C ILE A 80 6.45 4.32 13.34
N ALA A 81 6.77 5.56 13.74
CA ALA A 81 6.04 6.29 14.76
C ALA A 81 4.55 6.45 14.40
N PHE A 82 4.25 6.84 13.16
CA PHE A 82 2.88 6.95 12.65
C PHE A 82 2.12 5.61 12.71
N THR A 83 2.78 4.52 12.32
CA THR A 83 2.17 3.18 12.36
C THR A 83 1.89 2.74 13.79
N GLU A 84 2.80 3.04 14.73
CA GLU A 84 2.62 2.75 16.16
C GLU A 84 1.49 3.57 16.77
N GLU A 85 1.38 4.85 16.42
CA GLU A 85 0.26 5.71 16.84
C GLU A 85 -1.09 5.16 16.36
N LEU A 86 -1.19 4.79 15.07
CA LEU A 86 -2.40 4.18 14.54
C LEU A 86 -2.69 2.84 15.20
N ARG A 87 -1.68 2.02 15.46
CA ARG A 87 -1.85 0.75 16.16
C ARG A 87 -2.37 0.96 17.58
N ALA A 88 -1.80 1.91 18.34
CA ALA A 88 -2.26 2.23 19.67
C ALA A 88 -3.71 2.75 19.69
N LYS A 89 -4.08 3.54 18.68
CA LYS A 89 -5.45 4.06 18.53
C LYS A 89 -6.47 3.00 18.12
N TYR A 90 -6.04 2.00 17.36
CA TYR A 90 -6.90 0.96 16.78
C TYR A 90 -6.41 -0.45 17.16
N ASP A 91 -5.86 -0.62 18.35
CA ASP A 91 -5.22 -1.85 18.85
C ASP A 91 -6.15 -3.06 18.90
N HIS A 92 -7.47 -2.78 18.96
CA HIS A 92 -8.52 -3.80 18.91
C HIS A 92 -8.80 -4.31 17.48
N HIS A 93 -8.12 -3.77 16.46
CA HIS A 93 -8.25 -4.20 15.06
C HIS A 93 -7.00 -4.95 14.60
N ASN A 94 -7.21 -6.00 13.82
CA ASN A 94 -6.13 -6.82 13.26
C ASN A 94 -5.42 -6.17 12.07
N ALA A 95 -6.12 -5.27 11.37
CA ALA A 95 -5.55 -4.54 10.24
C ALA A 95 -6.19 -3.16 10.07
N VAL A 96 -5.41 -2.22 9.55
CA VAL A 96 -5.85 -0.87 9.19
C VAL A 96 -5.39 -0.53 7.78
N PHE A 97 -6.33 -0.06 6.98
CA PHE A 97 -6.11 0.48 5.64
C PHE A 97 -6.48 1.96 5.62
N MET A 98 -5.62 2.78 5.04
CA MET A 98 -5.84 4.21 4.87
C MET A 98 -6.24 4.49 3.43
N VAL A 99 -7.41 5.13 3.26
CA VAL A 99 -7.96 5.52 1.96
C VAL A 99 -7.29 6.80 1.48
N GLU A 100 -6.75 6.79 0.27
CA GLU A 100 -6.10 7.94 -0.37
C GLU A 100 -6.93 8.52 -1.50
N SER A 101 -7.67 7.67 -2.18
CA SER A 101 -8.61 8.08 -3.22
C SER A 101 -9.71 7.05 -3.39
N VAL A 102 -10.81 7.46 -3.96
CA VAL A 102 -11.99 6.62 -4.14
C VAL A 102 -12.48 6.74 -5.57
N THR A 103 -12.74 5.59 -6.19
CA THR A 103 -13.47 5.51 -7.46
C THR A 103 -14.73 4.71 -7.23
N THR A 104 -15.83 5.15 -7.83
CA THR A 104 -17.12 4.47 -7.69
C THR A 104 -17.67 4.09 -9.06
N GLU A 105 -18.13 2.86 -9.19
CA GLU A 105 -18.96 2.46 -10.31
C GLU A 105 -20.42 2.51 -9.88
N LYS A 106 -21.22 3.30 -10.61
CA LYS A 106 -22.66 3.37 -10.34
C LYS A 106 -23.28 2.01 -10.61
N GLY A 107 -23.96 1.47 -9.63
CA GLY A 107 -24.80 0.30 -9.81
C GLY A 107 -25.95 0.60 -10.76
N GLY A 108 -26.45 -0.41 -11.49
CA GLY A 108 -27.70 -0.31 -12.23
C GLY A 108 -28.91 -0.27 -11.28
N PHE A 109 -30.13 -0.19 -11.83
CA PHE A 109 -31.40 -0.08 -11.08
C PHE A 109 -31.56 -1.13 -9.96
N LEU A 110 -30.90 -2.31 -10.08
CA LEU A 110 -30.94 -3.41 -9.11
C LEU A 110 -29.56 -3.78 -8.55
N LYS A 111 -28.48 -3.16 -8.99
CA LYS A 111 -27.13 -3.48 -8.53
C LYS A 111 -26.63 -2.41 -7.54
N PRO A 112 -26.04 -2.80 -6.41
CA PRO A 112 -25.43 -1.85 -5.51
C PRO A 112 -24.27 -1.10 -6.21
N GLN A 113 -23.96 0.08 -5.73
CA GLN A 113 -22.75 0.81 -6.09
C GLN A 113 -21.52 -0.02 -5.66
N VAL A 114 -20.53 -0.09 -6.54
CA VAL A 114 -19.22 -0.67 -6.23
C VAL A 114 -18.25 0.47 -5.91
N ILE A 115 -17.55 0.34 -4.80
CA ILE A 115 -16.57 1.31 -4.32
C ILE A 115 -15.18 0.66 -4.40
N TYR A 116 -14.26 1.36 -5.01
CA TYR A 116 -12.83 1.06 -5.06
C TYR A 116 -12.10 2.07 -4.18
N ALA A 117 -11.80 1.68 -2.95
CA ALA A 117 -11.00 2.48 -2.03
C ALA A 117 -9.52 2.22 -2.32
N CYS A 118 -8.88 3.15 -3.01
CA CYS A 118 -7.46 3.08 -3.31
C CYS A 118 -6.65 3.69 -2.18
N GLY A 119 -5.61 3.00 -1.74
CA GLY A 119 -4.79 3.45 -0.63
C GLY A 119 -3.78 2.37 -0.22
N ARG A 120 -3.47 2.29 1.06
CA ARG A 120 -2.45 1.37 1.55
C ARG A 120 -2.83 0.73 2.88
N VAL A 121 -2.38 -0.50 3.05
CA VAL A 121 -2.41 -1.18 4.34
C VAL A 121 -1.33 -0.56 5.22
N VAL A 122 -1.71 0.06 6.32
CA VAL A 122 -0.80 0.68 7.27
C VAL A 122 -0.15 -0.39 8.14
N TYR A 123 -0.95 -1.32 8.65
CA TYR A 123 -0.46 -2.54 9.31
C TYR A 123 -1.48 -3.68 9.17
N GLY A 124 -1.04 -4.90 9.50
CA GLY A 124 -1.83 -6.10 9.31
C GLY A 124 -1.95 -6.50 7.84
N TYR A 125 -2.99 -7.21 7.50
CA TYR A 125 -3.29 -7.62 6.14
C TYR A 125 -4.79 -7.79 5.91
N PHE A 126 -5.22 -7.66 4.66
CA PHE A 126 -6.58 -7.92 4.22
C PHE A 126 -6.58 -9.04 3.18
N ASP A 127 -7.62 -9.86 3.23
CA ASP A 127 -7.93 -10.86 2.22
C ASP A 127 -9.22 -10.52 1.48
N PRO A 128 -9.38 -10.93 0.23
CA PRO A 128 -10.68 -10.93 -0.41
C PRO A 128 -11.70 -11.68 0.44
N GLN A 129 -12.92 -11.15 0.55
CA GLN A 129 -14.02 -11.63 1.39
C GLN A 129 -13.90 -11.35 2.90
N ASP A 130 -12.87 -10.64 3.33
CA ASP A 130 -12.83 -10.15 4.71
C ASP A 130 -14.04 -9.27 5.03
N LYS A 131 -14.53 -9.41 6.25
CA LYS A 131 -15.44 -8.45 6.86
C LYS A 131 -14.61 -7.34 7.48
N ALA A 132 -14.96 -6.12 7.17
CA ALA A 132 -14.26 -4.94 7.64
C ALA A 132 -15.25 -3.84 8.00
N ARG A 133 -14.77 -2.77 8.59
CA ARG A 133 -15.56 -1.56 8.88
C ARG A 133 -14.91 -0.36 8.23
N LEU A 134 -15.72 0.40 7.49
CA LEU A 134 -15.36 1.71 6.98
C LEU A 134 -15.62 2.75 8.08
N LEU A 135 -14.58 3.43 8.50
CA LEU A 135 -14.65 4.54 9.45
C LEU A 135 -14.63 5.86 8.69
N HIS A 136 -15.79 6.52 8.63
CA HIS A 136 -15.99 7.79 7.93
C HIS A 136 -16.50 8.86 8.91
N LYS A 137 -15.75 9.94 9.12
CA LYS A 137 -16.17 11.10 9.93
C LYS A 137 -16.80 10.74 11.28
N GLY A 138 -16.23 9.74 11.98
CA GLY A 138 -16.71 9.28 13.28
C GLY A 138 -17.87 8.27 13.24
N SER A 139 -18.37 7.91 12.06
CA SER A 139 -19.31 6.80 11.89
C SER A 139 -18.58 5.55 11.41
N ALA A 140 -19.13 4.37 11.74
CA ALA A 140 -18.64 3.09 11.27
C ALA A 140 -19.72 2.37 10.46
N SER A 141 -19.34 1.82 9.32
CA SER A 141 -20.22 1.05 8.45
C SER A 141 -19.58 -0.29 8.12
N ASP A 142 -20.31 -1.38 8.29
CA ASP A 142 -19.84 -2.69 7.92
C ASP A 142 -19.70 -2.82 6.41
N VAL A 143 -18.59 -3.36 5.96
CA VAL A 143 -18.30 -3.64 4.56
C VAL A 143 -17.75 -5.06 4.41
N ALA A 144 -18.09 -5.71 3.31
CA ALA A 144 -17.49 -6.98 2.93
C ALA A 144 -16.63 -6.75 1.69
N LEU A 145 -15.36 -7.06 1.80
CA LEU A 145 -14.44 -6.94 0.68
C LEU A 145 -14.77 -7.98 -0.37
N THR A 146 -14.96 -7.55 -1.60
CA THR A 146 -15.24 -8.45 -2.73
C THR A 146 -13.97 -8.80 -3.50
N ASN A 147 -13.00 -7.87 -3.52
CA ASN A 147 -11.74 -8.06 -4.21
C ASN A 147 -10.65 -7.14 -3.62
N ILE A 148 -9.40 -7.47 -3.88
CA ILE A 148 -8.25 -6.63 -3.58
C ILE A 148 -7.35 -6.61 -4.81
N THR A 149 -7.09 -5.42 -5.33
CA THR A 149 -6.22 -5.23 -6.49
C THR A 149 -4.94 -4.52 -6.08
N LYS A 150 -3.80 -5.13 -6.37
CA LYS A 150 -2.50 -4.50 -6.15
C LYS A 150 -2.27 -3.40 -7.19
N LEU A 151 -2.05 -2.16 -6.75
CA LEU A 151 -1.93 -1.00 -7.62
C LEU A 151 -0.51 -0.76 -8.13
N ALA A 152 0.49 -1.42 -7.61
CA ALA A 152 1.87 -1.11 -7.98
C ALA A 152 2.83 -2.27 -7.72
N PRO A 153 3.99 -2.26 -8.37
CA PRO A 153 4.51 -1.46 -9.48
C PRO A 153 4.34 -2.13 -10.84
N TYR A 154 3.46 -3.12 -10.98
CA TYR A 154 3.42 -4.06 -12.11
C TYR A 154 2.13 -3.99 -12.93
N GLY A 155 1.60 -2.79 -13.10
CA GLY A 155 0.36 -2.58 -13.86
C GLY A 155 -0.89 -2.99 -13.09
N ALA A 156 -2.04 -2.49 -13.52
CA ALA A 156 -3.35 -2.83 -12.96
C ALA A 156 -3.77 -4.25 -13.39
N ASN A 157 -3.00 -5.25 -13.04
CA ASN A 157 -3.46 -6.63 -13.16
C ASN A 157 -4.50 -6.85 -12.07
N LYS A 158 -5.74 -7.05 -12.46
CA LYS A 158 -6.88 -7.37 -11.59
C LYS A 158 -6.75 -8.76 -10.95
N TYR A 159 -5.61 -9.03 -10.35
CA TYR A 159 -5.45 -10.27 -9.59
C TYR A 159 -5.73 -10.00 -8.12
N PRO A 160 -6.63 -10.76 -7.49
CA PRO A 160 -6.83 -10.68 -6.06
C PRO A 160 -5.49 -10.97 -5.38
N CYS A 161 -5.06 -10.07 -4.52
CA CYS A 161 -3.89 -10.29 -3.70
C CYS A 161 -4.20 -9.86 -2.26
N PRO A 162 -3.73 -10.60 -1.26
CA PRO A 162 -3.82 -10.16 0.12
C PRO A 162 -3.14 -8.80 0.29
N GLY A 163 -3.78 -7.88 0.97
CA GLY A 163 -3.16 -6.62 1.37
C GLY A 163 -2.13 -6.88 2.46
N THR A 164 -0.96 -6.26 2.38
CA THR A 164 0.10 -6.35 3.39
C THR A 164 0.61 -4.97 3.75
N GLY A 165 1.12 -4.79 4.97
CA GLY A 165 1.62 -3.50 5.46
C GLY A 165 2.54 -2.79 4.46
N GLY A 166 2.26 -1.52 4.21
CA GLY A 166 3.02 -0.67 3.31
C GLY A 166 2.79 -0.90 1.80
N ILE A 167 1.86 -1.77 1.41
CA ILE A 167 1.51 -2.01 0.00
C ILE A 167 0.30 -1.16 -0.39
N SER A 168 0.43 -0.45 -1.50
CA SER A 168 -0.69 0.25 -2.13
C SER A 168 -1.57 -0.75 -2.87
N CYS A 169 -2.86 -0.69 -2.62
CA CYS A 169 -3.86 -1.53 -3.27
C CYS A 169 -5.21 -0.81 -3.34
N ALA A 170 -6.16 -1.40 -4.05
CA ALA A 170 -7.56 -1.01 -4.01
C ALA A 170 -8.35 -2.10 -3.29
N LEU A 171 -9.10 -1.72 -2.27
CA LEU A 171 -10.10 -2.56 -1.64
C LEU A 171 -11.44 -2.31 -2.34
N GLU A 172 -12.03 -3.38 -2.85
CA GLU A 172 -13.32 -3.34 -3.53
C GLU A 172 -14.41 -3.84 -2.59
N PHE A 173 -15.47 -3.08 -2.46
CA PHE A 173 -16.67 -3.46 -1.70
C PHE A 173 -17.91 -2.78 -2.27
N SER A 174 -19.08 -3.29 -1.88
CA SER A 174 -20.36 -2.77 -2.35
C SER A 174 -21.26 -2.43 -1.18
N GLY A 175 -22.09 -1.42 -1.35
CA GLY A 175 -23.10 -1.08 -0.35
C GLY A 175 -24.08 -0.03 -0.84
N LYS A 176 -25.24 0.02 -0.20
CA LYS A 176 -26.23 1.06 -0.44
C LYS A 176 -25.90 2.25 0.46
N ASN A 177 -25.84 3.44 -0.14
CA ASN A 177 -25.61 4.70 0.58
C ASN A 177 -24.28 4.75 1.37
N LEU A 178 -23.29 3.93 1.01
CA LEU A 178 -21.95 4.03 1.58
C LEU A 178 -21.25 5.27 1.02
N VAL A 179 -20.69 6.06 1.92
CA VAL A 179 -19.80 7.19 1.58
C VAL A 179 -18.40 6.81 2.03
N CYS A 180 -17.47 6.86 1.09
CA CYS A 180 -16.05 6.65 1.34
C CYS A 180 -15.28 7.79 0.68
N GLU A 181 -14.36 8.40 1.42
CA GLU A 181 -13.58 9.56 0.97
C GLU A 181 -12.09 9.34 1.31
N ALA A 182 -11.23 10.15 0.69
CA ALA A 182 -9.83 10.18 1.08
C ALA A 182 -9.67 10.62 2.55
N GLY A 183 -8.82 9.93 3.29
CA GLY A 183 -8.61 10.11 4.72
C GLY A 183 -9.44 9.17 5.60
N ASP A 184 -10.40 8.44 5.03
CA ASP A 184 -11.12 7.39 5.76
C ASP A 184 -10.21 6.20 6.07
N LEU A 185 -10.63 5.41 7.05
CA LEU A 185 -9.96 4.15 7.38
C LEU A 185 -10.89 2.96 7.15
N ILE A 186 -10.31 1.87 6.68
CA ILE A 186 -10.98 0.57 6.67
C ILE A 186 -10.23 -0.31 7.66
N VAL A 187 -10.95 -0.84 8.64
CA VAL A 187 -10.38 -1.64 9.73
C VAL A 187 -10.95 -3.05 9.73
N LYS A 188 -10.12 -4.02 10.12
CA LYS A 188 -10.52 -5.43 10.27
C LYS A 188 -10.36 -5.85 11.72
N ASP A 189 -11.39 -6.49 12.27
CA ASP A 189 -11.40 -7.10 13.61
C ASP A 189 -10.76 -8.46 13.62
#